data_2370f8ff4582321ea71547f48a4493fa
#
_entry.id   2370f8ff4582321ea71547f48a4493fa
#
_cell.length_a   1.000
_cell.length_b   1.000
_cell.length_c   1.000
_cell.angle_alpha   90.00
_cell.angle_beta   90.00
_cell.angle_gamma   90.00
#
_symmetry.space_group_name_H-M   'P 1'
#
loop_
_entity.id
_entity.type
_entity.pdbx_description
1 polymer ?
#
loop_
_entity_poly.entity_id
_entity_poly.type
_entity_poly.pdbx_seq_one_letter_code
_entity_poly.pdbx_strand_id
1 'polypeptide(L)'
;MTEPGNDMAAAGGGGAAEAAGGAMPFGLHLSLFLRSLLIQAGWNYQRMQNLGFVYALSPALRRAWPEPEKFAAAAVRHSATFNTQPYMAGFILGNVARMEEAAAASGGGPAAEARIMGVRQALASSLASIGDRIFWGRLRPLTAEVCMLVWLAAGVTFWIVPGDRAGVSLWALLSGPAASVLFYSGFAFYIRWKGISV
;
A
#
# COMPACT_ATOMS: atom_id res chain seq x y z
N MET A 1 -60.53 18.28 11.13
CA MET A 1 -59.14 18.67 11.39
C MET A 1 -58.34 17.39 11.38
N THR A 2 -57.88 17.00 10.20
CA THR A 2 -57.14 15.76 9.95
C THR A 2 -55.73 16.17 9.52
N GLU A 3 -54.74 15.79 10.31
CA GLU A 3 -53.32 15.98 9.99
C GLU A 3 -52.93 15.12 8.80
N PRO A 4 -52.13 15.63 7.83
CA PRO A 4 -51.55 14.80 6.79
C PRO A 4 -50.31 14.05 7.30
N GLY A 5 -50.31 12.73 7.13
CA GLY A 5 -49.26 11.83 7.46
C GLY A 5 -47.94 12.14 6.75
N ASN A 6 -46.88 12.10 7.52
CA ASN A 6 -45.49 12.22 7.11
C ASN A 6 -44.98 10.87 6.56
N ASP A 7 -45.26 10.55 5.33
CA ASP A 7 -44.61 9.44 4.60
C ASP A 7 -43.28 9.90 4.01
N MET A 8 -42.26 9.98 4.86
CA MET A 8 -40.89 10.12 4.39
C MET A 8 -40.40 8.78 3.84
N ALA A 9 -40.37 8.72 2.57
CA ALA A 9 -39.79 7.63 1.78
C ALA A 9 -38.35 7.33 2.16
N ALA A 10 -38.19 6.26 2.94
CA ALA A 10 -36.92 5.55 3.09
C ALA A 10 -36.80 4.57 1.94
N ALA A 11 -36.30 5.03 0.79
CA ALA A 11 -35.96 4.12 -0.30
C ALA A 11 -34.80 4.73 -1.12
N GLY A 12 -33.66 4.09 -1.17
CA GLY A 12 -32.66 4.31 -2.18
C GLY A 12 -31.19 4.32 -1.76
N GLY A 13 -30.84 3.90 -0.54
CA GLY A 13 -29.44 3.88 -0.11
C GLY A 13 -28.67 2.55 -0.30
N GLY A 14 -29.36 1.46 -0.62
CA GLY A 14 -28.75 0.13 -0.63
C GLY A 14 -28.03 -0.26 -1.93
N GLY A 15 -28.49 0.22 -3.08
CA GLY A 15 -28.02 -0.27 -4.38
C GLY A 15 -26.65 0.24 -4.81
N ALA A 16 -26.26 1.43 -4.37
CA ALA A 16 -24.96 2.02 -4.76
C ALA A 16 -23.77 1.45 -3.97
N ALA A 17 -24.01 0.98 -2.75
CA ALA A 17 -22.98 0.34 -1.92
C ALA A 17 -22.66 -1.08 -2.39
N GLU A 18 -23.63 -1.77 -2.96
CA GLU A 18 -23.48 -3.16 -3.42
C GLU A 18 -22.74 -3.26 -4.77
N ALA A 19 -22.83 -2.25 -5.62
CA ALA A 19 -22.08 -2.18 -6.89
C ALA A 19 -20.57 -1.95 -6.70
N ALA A 20 -20.14 -1.41 -5.55
CA ALA A 20 -18.74 -1.20 -5.21
C ALA A 20 -18.05 -2.43 -4.58
N GLY A 21 -18.79 -3.51 -4.32
CA GLY A 21 -18.32 -4.71 -3.63
C GLY A 21 -17.65 -5.76 -4.52
N GLY A 22 -17.53 -5.56 -5.82
CA GLY A 22 -16.84 -6.48 -6.72
C GLY A 22 -15.34 -6.58 -6.42
N ALA A 23 -14.80 -7.82 -6.44
CA ALA A 23 -13.37 -8.04 -6.32
C ALA A 23 -12.63 -7.30 -7.44
N MET A 24 -11.55 -6.57 -7.08
CA MET A 24 -10.70 -5.87 -8.04
C MET A 24 -10.16 -6.87 -9.08
N PRO A 25 -10.26 -6.58 -10.39
CA PRO A 25 -9.72 -7.47 -11.42
C PRO A 25 -8.22 -7.73 -11.19
N PHE A 26 -7.82 -9.00 -11.35
CA PHE A 26 -6.43 -9.41 -11.11
C PHE A 26 -5.40 -8.55 -11.87
N GLY A 27 -5.67 -8.23 -13.15
CA GLY A 27 -4.78 -7.38 -13.96
C GLY A 27 -4.60 -5.97 -13.38
N LEU A 28 -5.68 -5.38 -12.86
CA LEU A 28 -5.60 -4.07 -12.18
C LEU A 28 -4.82 -4.19 -10.87
N HIS A 29 -5.13 -5.20 -10.06
CA HIS A 29 -4.43 -5.48 -8.81
C HIS A 29 -2.92 -5.64 -9.03
N LEU A 30 -2.53 -6.47 -10.00
CA LEU A 30 -1.13 -6.68 -10.35
C LEU A 30 -0.46 -5.38 -10.83
N SER A 31 -1.17 -4.59 -11.65
CA SER A 31 -0.64 -3.30 -12.13
C SER A 31 -0.41 -2.31 -10.97
N LEU A 32 -1.37 -2.19 -10.04
CA LEU A 32 -1.21 -1.36 -8.84
C LEU A 32 -0.03 -1.84 -7.99
N PHE A 33 0.09 -3.16 -7.80
CA PHE A 33 1.18 -3.75 -7.03
C PHE A 33 2.55 -3.44 -7.63
N LEU A 34 2.76 -3.76 -8.91
CA LEU A 34 4.04 -3.53 -9.59
C LEU A 34 4.43 -2.04 -9.59
N ARG A 35 3.47 -1.15 -9.89
CA ARG A 35 3.71 0.30 -9.87
C ARG A 35 3.97 0.83 -8.46
N SER A 36 3.36 0.26 -7.44
CA SER A 36 3.58 0.64 -6.05
C SER A 36 5.03 0.38 -5.59
N LEU A 37 5.76 -0.53 -6.21
CA LEU A 37 7.18 -0.75 -5.93
C LEU A 37 8.02 0.51 -6.21
N LEU A 38 7.55 1.35 -7.13
CA LEU A 38 8.20 2.61 -7.53
C LEU A 38 7.66 3.84 -6.79
N ILE A 39 6.92 3.65 -5.68
CA ILE A 39 6.27 4.78 -4.98
C ILE A 39 7.26 5.84 -4.50
N GLN A 40 8.50 5.46 -4.24
CA GLN A 40 9.56 6.38 -3.81
C GLN A 40 10.45 6.90 -4.97
N ALA A 41 10.29 6.40 -6.20
CA ALA A 41 11.14 6.77 -7.32
C ALA A 41 11.04 8.26 -7.71
N GLY A 42 9.87 8.87 -7.48
CA GLY A 42 9.62 10.31 -7.69
C GLY A 42 9.59 11.15 -6.40
N TRP A 43 10.29 10.71 -5.35
CA TRP A 43 10.29 11.42 -4.08
C TRP A 43 10.88 12.83 -4.21
N ASN A 44 10.23 13.81 -3.57
CA ASN A 44 10.67 15.22 -3.58
C ASN A 44 10.37 15.91 -2.24
N TYR A 45 11.12 16.96 -1.92
CA TYR A 45 10.99 17.68 -0.65
C TYR A 45 9.66 18.41 -0.46
N GLN A 46 8.99 18.80 -1.55
CA GLN A 46 7.76 19.61 -1.48
C GLN A 46 6.53 18.78 -1.19
N ARG A 47 6.42 17.60 -1.82
CA ARG A 47 5.20 16.78 -1.78
C ARG A 47 5.46 15.31 -1.50
N MET A 48 6.67 14.97 -1.09
CA MET A 48 7.12 13.63 -0.67
C MET A 48 6.93 12.56 -1.77
N GLN A 49 6.07 11.59 -1.54
CA GLN A 49 5.83 10.43 -2.42
C GLN A 49 4.70 10.66 -3.44
N ASN A 50 4.21 11.89 -3.60
CA ASN A 50 3.01 12.19 -4.38
C ASN A 50 3.06 11.68 -5.82
N LEU A 51 4.18 11.87 -6.54
CA LEU A 51 4.32 11.43 -7.93
C LEU A 51 4.27 9.90 -8.04
N GLY A 52 4.95 9.20 -7.14
CA GLY A 52 4.90 7.74 -7.08
C GLY A 52 3.52 7.21 -6.75
N PHE A 53 2.77 7.90 -5.88
CA PHE A 53 1.39 7.54 -5.56
C PHE A 53 0.46 7.71 -6.77
N VAL A 54 0.50 8.84 -7.47
CA VAL A 54 -0.29 9.08 -8.69
C VAL A 54 0.08 8.08 -9.79
N TYR A 55 1.37 7.82 -9.98
CA TYR A 55 1.84 6.81 -10.93
C TYR A 55 1.27 5.42 -10.61
N ALA A 56 1.32 5.02 -9.35
CA ALA A 56 0.78 3.73 -8.93
C ALA A 56 -0.74 3.65 -9.07
N LEU A 57 -1.46 4.74 -8.74
CA LEU A 57 -2.93 4.81 -8.81
C LEU A 57 -3.46 4.97 -10.25
N SER A 58 -2.64 5.45 -11.18
CA SER A 58 -3.09 5.84 -12.54
C SER A 58 -3.89 4.77 -13.31
N PRO A 59 -3.64 3.45 -13.20
CA PRO A 59 -4.46 2.46 -13.88
C PRO A 59 -5.90 2.42 -13.35
N ALA A 60 -6.08 2.58 -12.04
CA ALA A 60 -7.41 2.64 -11.42
C ALA A 60 -8.13 3.94 -11.81
N LEU A 61 -7.42 5.08 -11.82
CA LEU A 61 -8.00 6.34 -12.26
C LEU A 61 -8.45 6.31 -13.72
N ARG A 62 -7.65 5.70 -14.62
CA ARG A 62 -8.05 5.56 -16.03
C ARG A 62 -9.27 4.68 -16.22
N ARG A 63 -9.45 3.69 -15.37
CA ARG A 63 -10.62 2.82 -15.37
C ARG A 63 -11.86 3.55 -14.84
N ALA A 64 -11.72 4.29 -13.74
CA ALA A 64 -12.81 5.04 -13.12
C ALA A 64 -13.23 6.24 -14.00
N TRP A 65 -12.27 6.94 -14.56
CA TRP A 65 -12.45 8.16 -15.35
C TRP A 65 -11.86 8.00 -16.75
N PRO A 66 -12.58 7.38 -17.71
CA PRO A 66 -12.10 7.17 -19.07
C PRO A 66 -11.87 8.49 -19.84
N GLU A 67 -12.61 9.54 -19.50
CA GLU A 67 -12.49 10.84 -20.14
C GLU A 67 -11.18 11.53 -19.74
N PRO A 68 -10.37 12.00 -20.71
CA PRO A 68 -9.07 12.59 -20.45
C PRO A 68 -9.09 13.75 -19.44
N GLU A 69 -10.11 14.60 -19.51
CA GLU A 69 -10.26 15.75 -18.62
C GLU A 69 -10.55 15.33 -17.17
N LYS A 70 -11.43 14.37 -16.97
CA LYS A 70 -11.77 13.84 -15.63
C LYS A 70 -10.59 13.06 -15.05
N PHE A 71 -9.89 12.26 -15.88
CA PHE A 71 -8.66 11.61 -15.48
C PHE A 71 -7.59 12.62 -15.03
N ALA A 72 -7.37 13.68 -15.82
CA ALA A 72 -6.41 14.73 -15.49
C ALA A 72 -6.77 15.42 -14.17
N ALA A 73 -8.04 15.78 -13.97
CA ALA A 73 -8.54 16.37 -12.73
C ALA A 73 -8.29 15.46 -11.52
N ALA A 74 -8.60 14.17 -11.64
CA ALA A 74 -8.33 13.18 -10.59
C ALA A 74 -6.81 13.03 -10.31
N ALA A 75 -5.99 12.97 -11.33
CA ALA A 75 -4.54 12.88 -11.19
C ALA A 75 -3.95 14.13 -10.51
N VAL A 76 -4.43 15.33 -10.87
CA VAL A 76 -4.03 16.58 -10.22
C VAL A 76 -4.42 16.58 -8.74
N ARG A 77 -5.65 16.16 -8.42
CA ARG A 77 -6.15 16.03 -7.04
C ARG A 77 -5.23 15.14 -6.20
N HIS A 78 -4.85 13.99 -6.73
CA HIS A 78 -3.96 13.05 -6.04
C HIS A 78 -2.48 13.48 -6.03
N SER A 79 -2.08 14.50 -6.78
CA SER A 79 -0.74 15.10 -6.74
C SER A 79 -0.49 15.98 -5.51
N ALA A 80 -1.49 16.17 -4.64
CA ALA A 80 -1.30 16.79 -3.33
C ALA A 80 -0.28 16.00 -2.49
N THR A 81 0.28 16.65 -1.48
CA THR A 81 1.27 16.04 -0.57
C THR A 81 0.83 14.66 -0.08
N PHE A 82 1.74 13.70 -0.16
CA PHE A 82 1.51 12.33 0.25
C PHE A 82 2.79 11.72 0.80
N ASN A 83 2.69 11.16 2.01
CA ASN A 83 3.77 10.41 2.61
C ASN A 83 3.20 9.30 3.49
N THR A 84 3.74 8.10 3.32
CA THR A 84 3.41 6.95 4.15
C THR A 84 4.58 5.98 4.18
N GLN A 85 4.49 4.99 5.05
CA GLN A 85 5.44 3.88 5.02
C GLN A 85 5.26 3.09 3.70
N PRO A 86 6.30 2.96 2.85
CA PRO A 86 6.15 2.45 1.47
C PRO A 86 5.49 1.07 1.35
N TYR A 87 5.74 0.18 2.31
CA TYR A 87 5.16 -1.18 2.28
C TYR A 87 3.68 -1.19 2.65
N MET A 88 3.18 -0.15 3.35
CA MET A 88 1.77 0.02 3.69
C MET A 88 0.96 0.75 2.62
N ALA A 89 1.63 1.31 1.60
CA ALA A 89 0.96 2.07 0.54
C ALA A 89 -0.11 1.28 -0.23
N GLY A 90 0.01 -0.07 -0.28
CA GLY A 90 -0.99 -0.94 -0.89
C GLY A 90 -2.39 -0.74 -0.32
N PHE A 91 -2.52 -0.60 1.00
CA PHE A 91 -3.81 -0.35 1.67
C PHE A 91 -4.46 0.95 1.22
N ILE A 92 -3.66 2.00 1.02
CA ILE A 92 -4.16 3.30 0.58
C ILE A 92 -4.56 3.24 -0.89
N LEU A 93 -3.72 2.62 -1.73
CA LEU A 93 -4.00 2.46 -3.16
C LEU A 93 -5.29 1.66 -3.40
N GLY A 94 -5.48 0.54 -2.70
CA GLY A 94 -6.68 -0.28 -2.83
C GLY A 94 -7.95 0.47 -2.43
N ASN A 95 -7.94 1.12 -1.26
CA ASN A 95 -9.07 1.90 -0.78
C ASN A 95 -9.40 3.08 -1.69
N VAL A 96 -8.39 3.88 -2.07
CA VAL A 96 -8.59 5.05 -2.93
C VAL A 96 -9.07 4.63 -4.32
N ALA A 97 -8.54 3.55 -4.88
CA ALA A 97 -9.01 3.04 -6.18
C ALA A 97 -10.51 2.70 -6.16
N ARG A 98 -10.99 1.99 -5.14
CA ARG A 98 -12.42 1.67 -4.98
C ARG A 98 -13.27 2.90 -4.74
N MET A 99 -12.78 3.85 -3.94
CA MET A 99 -13.51 5.10 -3.71
C MET A 99 -13.64 5.93 -4.99
N GLU A 100 -12.61 5.96 -5.85
CA GLU A 100 -12.66 6.63 -7.14
C GLU A 100 -13.63 5.91 -8.11
N GLU A 101 -13.65 4.58 -8.14
CA GLU A 101 -14.61 3.81 -8.94
C GLU A 101 -16.05 4.06 -8.46
N ALA A 102 -16.30 4.07 -7.16
CA ALA A 102 -17.61 4.37 -6.59
C ALA A 102 -18.06 5.82 -6.86
N ALA A 103 -17.14 6.77 -6.75
CA ALA A 103 -17.40 8.17 -7.08
C ALA A 103 -17.75 8.33 -8.56
N ALA A 104 -17.02 7.68 -9.45
CA ALA A 104 -17.31 7.72 -10.89
C ALA A 104 -18.68 7.12 -11.22
N ALA A 105 -19.06 6.01 -10.59
CA ALA A 105 -20.37 5.37 -10.76
C ALA A 105 -21.54 6.25 -10.28
N SER A 106 -21.31 7.11 -9.27
CA SER A 106 -22.32 8.03 -8.74
C SER A 106 -22.30 9.43 -9.39
N GLY A 107 -21.50 9.62 -10.44
CA GLY A 107 -21.36 10.91 -11.13
C GLY A 107 -20.34 11.87 -10.49
N GLY A 108 -19.70 11.48 -9.41
CA GLY A 108 -18.66 12.28 -8.74
C GLY A 108 -19.20 13.50 -7.99
N GLY A 109 -18.34 14.49 -7.83
CA GLY A 109 -18.70 15.78 -7.25
C GLY A 109 -17.83 16.17 -6.05
N PRO A 110 -17.86 17.45 -5.63
CA PRO A 110 -16.95 18.00 -4.63
C PRO A 110 -17.00 17.27 -3.28
N ALA A 111 -18.16 16.80 -2.86
CA ALA A 111 -18.30 16.07 -1.60
C ALA A 111 -17.62 14.69 -1.63
N ALA A 112 -17.75 13.95 -2.74
CA ALA A 112 -17.09 12.68 -2.95
C ALA A 112 -15.54 12.88 -3.00
N GLU A 113 -15.09 13.88 -3.72
CA GLU A 113 -13.67 14.23 -3.82
C GLU A 113 -13.05 14.59 -2.46
N ALA A 114 -13.72 15.44 -1.69
CA ALA A 114 -13.29 15.81 -0.34
C ALA A 114 -13.20 14.58 0.58
N ARG A 115 -14.19 13.68 0.49
CA ARG A 115 -14.18 12.42 1.25
C ARG A 115 -12.99 11.53 0.87
N ILE A 116 -12.73 11.35 -0.43
CA ILE A 116 -11.60 10.54 -0.93
C ILE A 116 -10.29 11.11 -0.39
N MET A 117 -10.10 12.41 -0.51
CA MET A 117 -8.87 13.07 -0.05
C MET A 117 -8.71 13.00 1.47
N GLY A 118 -9.79 13.14 2.23
CA GLY A 118 -9.79 12.98 3.68
C GLY A 118 -9.37 11.57 4.11
N VAL A 119 -9.98 10.53 3.52
CA VAL A 119 -9.64 9.13 3.80
C VAL A 119 -8.19 8.83 3.39
N ARG A 120 -7.78 9.27 2.20
CA ARG A 120 -6.40 9.12 1.72
C ARG A 120 -5.40 9.70 2.73
N GLN A 121 -5.64 10.91 3.22
CA GLN A 121 -4.73 11.57 4.16
C GLN A 121 -4.74 10.90 5.54
N ALA A 122 -5.90 10.53 6.05
CA ALA A 122 -6.02 9.83 7.33
C ALA A 122 -5.30 8.48 7.30
N LEU A 123 -5.50 7.69 6.23
CA LEU A 123 -4.80 6.42 6.04
C LEU A 123 -3.29 6.63 5.89
N ALA A 124 -2.86 7.64 5.12
CA ALA A 124 -1.44 7.92 4.93
C ALA A 124 -0.73 8.19 6.27
N SER A 125 -1.30 9.05 7.11
CA SER A 125 -0.75 9.40 8.42
C SER A 125 -0.73 8.21 9.38
N SER A 126 -1.85 7.49 9.48
CA SER A 126 -1.98 6.35 10.40
C SER A 126 -1.04 5.21 10.01
N LEU A 127 -1.01 4.86 8.72
CA LEU A 127 -0.19 3.77 8.21
C LEU A 127 1.30 4.12 8.14
N ALA A 128 1.68 5.40 8.07
CA ALA A 128 3.06 5.82 8.26
C ALA A 128 3.55 5.41 9.64
N SER A 129 2.85 5.82 10.70
CA SER A 129 3.24 5.53 12.08
C SER A 129 3.22 4.03 12.40
N ILE A 130 2.15 3.33 12.00
CA ILE A 130 2.03 1.88 12.22
C ILE A 130 3.11 1.13 11.44
N GLY A 131 3.30 1.48 10.18
CA GLY A 131 4.26 0.85 9.30
C GLY A 131 5.70 1.04 9.78
N ASP A 132 6.07 2.24 10.20
CA ASP A 132 7.41 2.50 10.74
C ASP A 132 7.68 1.67 12.00
N ARG A 133 6.70 1.56 12.89
CA ARG A 133 6.81 0.72 14.09
C ARG A 133 6.97 -0.76 13.77
N ILE A 134 6.26 -1.26 12.75
CA ILE A 134 6.35 -2.66 12.32
C ILE A 134 7.68 -2.91 11.60
N PHE A 135 7.95 -2.16 10.54
CA PHE A 135 9.07 -2.45 9.63
C PHE A 135 10.42 -2.03 10.20
N TRP A 136 10.51 -0.82 10.78
CA TRP A 136 11.77 -0.33 11.36
C TRP A 136 11.98 -0.80 12.79
N GLY A 137 10.92 -0.74 13.60
CA GLY A 137 11.02 -1.01 15.01
C GLY A 137 11.04 -2.50 15.38
N ARG A 138 10.45 -3.38 14.55
CA ARG A 138 10.34 -4.81 14.88
C ARG A 138 10.89 -5.72 13.80
N LEU A 139 10.46 -5.58 12.56
CA LEU A 139 10.83 -6.52 11.50
C LEU A 139 12.32 -6.45 11.17
N ARG A 140 12.91 -5.27 11.18
CA ARG A 140 14.33 -5.08 10.87
C ARG A 140 15.26 -5.71 11.92
N PRO A 141 15.06 -5.53 13.24
CA PRO A 141 15.80 -6.32 14.24
C PRO A 141 15.59 -7.82 14.08
N LEU A 142 14.35 -8.28 13.88
CA LEU A 142 14.05 -9.70 13.68
C LEU A 142 14.79 -10.30 12.49
N THR A 143 15.00 -9.55 11.40
CA THR A 143 15.80 -10.06 10.27
C THR A 143 17.26 -10.27 10.62
N ALA A 144 17.84 -9.46 11.52
CA ALA A 144 19.19 -9.68 12.03
C ALA A 144 19.24 -10.95 12.87
N GLU A 145 18.25 -11.20 13.72
CA GLU A 145 18.13 -12.43 14.51
C GLU A 145 18.01 -13.66 13.59
N VAL A 146 17.17 -13.60 12.55
CA VAL A 146 17.07 -14.67 11.54
C VAL A 146 18.41 -14.93 10.87
N CYS A 147 19.15 -13.89 10.49
CA CYS A 147 20.49 -14.02 9.94
C CYS A 147 21.42 -14.78 10.90
N MET A 148 21.44 -14.37 12.16
CA MET A 148 22.30 -14.99 13.18
C MET A 148 21.92 -16.45 13.44
N LEU A 149 20.62 -16.77 13.52
CA LEU A 149 20.15 -18.14 13.72
C LEU A 149 20.52 -19.04 12.54
N VAL A 150 20.40 -18.56 11.30
CA VAL A 150 20.80 -19.32 10.11
C VAL A 150 22.31 -19.55 10.10
N TRP A 151 23.10 -18.55 10.46
CA TRP A 151 24.56 -18.72 10.57
C TRP A 151 24.95 -19.71 11.66
N LEU A 152 24.29 -19.63 12.81
CA LEU A 152 24.52 -20.60 13.89
C LEU A 152 24.18 -22.03 13.42
N ALA A 153 23.04 -22.21 12.75
CA ALA A 153 22.66 -23.51 12.20
C ALA A 153 23.58 -24.00 11.09
N ALA A 154 24.17 -23.09 10.31
CA ALA A 154 25.17 -23.41 9.28
C ALA A 154 26.60 -23.65 9.85
N GLY A 155 26.77 -23.56 11.17
CA GLY A 155 28.08 -23.73 11.82
C GLY A 155 29.05 -22.56 11.63
N VAL A 156 28.51 -21.38 11.21
CA VAL A 156 29.31 -20.16 11.12
C VAL A 156 29.47 -19.58 12.52
N THR A 157 30.63 -19.84 13.13
CA THR A 157 30.96 -19.27 14.45
C THR A 157 31.82 -18.02 14.24
N PHE A 158 31.38 -16.89 14.77
CA PHE A 158 32.12 -15.63 14.74
C PHE A 158 33.25 -15.55 15.80
N TRP A 159 33.48 -16.62 16.53
CA TRP A 159 34.57 -16.62 17.48
C TRP A 159 35.90 -16.68 16.74
N ILE A 160 36.63 -15.60 16.82
CA ILE A 160 38.03 -15.55 16.42
C ILE A 160 38.81 -16.38 17.44
N VAL A 161 38.84 -17.68 17.23
CA VAL A 161 39.87 -18.51 17.88
C VAL A 161 41.13 -18.31 17.06
N PRO A 162 42.20 -17.70 17.65
CA PRO A 162 43.45 -17.56 16.92
C PRO A 162 44.01 -18.97 16.64
N GLY A 163 44.01 -19.36 15.37
CA GLY A 163 44.67 -20.59 14.96
C GLY A 163 43.87 -21.58 14.12
N ASP A 164 42.54 -21.60 14.18
CA ASP A 164 41.74 -22.53 13.41
C ASP A 164 40.76 -21.81 12.46
N ARG A 165 41.27 -21.38 11.33
CA ARG A 165 40.45 -20.95 10.19
C ARG A 165 40.07 -22.19 9.38
N ALA A 166 39.32 -23.11 9.98
CA ALA A 166 38.59 -24.11 9.22
C ALA A 166 37.67 -23.33 8.27
N GLY A 167 37.91 -23.41 6.96
CA GLY A 167 37.33 -22.53 5.95
C GLY A 167 35.82 -22.57 5.97
N VAL A 168 35.21 -21.50 6.49
CA VAL A 168 33.76 -21.29 6.36
C VAL A 168 33.44 -21.23 4.88
N SER A 169 32.60 -22.13 4.41
CA SER A 169 32.22 -22.14 2.99
C SER A 169 31.49 -20.83 2.63
N LEU A 170 31.72 -20.31 1.43
CA LEU A 170 31.02 -19.12 0.94
C LEU A 170 29.49 -19.25 1.03
N TRP A 171 28.97 -20.45 0.79
CA TRP A 171 27.55 -20.75 0.90
C TRP A 171 27.01 -20.60 2.32
N ALA A 172 27.74 -21.09 3.31
CA ALA A 172 27.39 -20.90 4.71
C ALA A 172 27.41 -19.42 5.09
N LEU A 173 28.41 -18.66 4.63
CA LEU A 173 28.50 -17.21 4.89
C LEU A 173 27.33 -16.44 4.27
N LEU A 174 26.91 -16.77 3.04
CA LEU A 174 25.81 -16.10 2.34
C LEU A 174 24.42 -16.54 2.82
N SER A 175 24.30 -17.68 3.49
CA SER A 175 22.99 -18.25 3.90
C SER A 175 22.20 -17.33 4.83
N GLY A 176 22.82 -16.73 5.82
CA GLY A 176 22.17 -15.82 6.78
C GLY A 176 21.61 -14.56 6.13
N PRO A 177 22.44 -13.77 5.40
CA PRO A 177 21.93 -12.61 4.65
C PRO A 177 20.85 -12.97 3.65
N ALA A 178 20.99 -14.06 2.89
CA ALA A 178 19.97 -14.51 1.94
C ALA A 178 18.64 -14.82 2.64
N ALA A 179 18.65 -15.56 3.74
CA ALA A 179 17.47 -15.86 4.53
C ALA A 179 16.81 -14.58 5.06
N SER A 180 17.59 -13.63 5.55
CA SER A 180 17.09 -12.34 6.05
C SER A 180 16.42 -11.51 4.96
N VAL A 181 17.05 -11.42 3.79
CA VAL A 181 16.50 -10.69 2.64
C VAL A 181 15.19 -11.34 2.16
N LEU A 182 15.17 -12.67 2.06
CA LEU A 182 13.95 -13.40 1.65
C LEU A 182 12.82 -13.22 2.66
N PHE A 183 13.14 -13.32 3.95
CA PHE A 183 12.16 -13.13 5.02
C PHE A 183 11.57 -11.70 5.02
N TYR A 184 12.43 -10.67 5.00
CA TYR A 184 12.00 -9.28 4.99
C TYR A 184 11.20 -8.94 3.73
N SER A 185 11.75 -9.25 2.56
CA SER A 185 11.13 -8.93 1.28
C SER A 185 9.82 -9.69 1.07
N GLY A 186 9.78 -10.97 1.45
CA GLY A 186 8.58 -11.79 1.37
C GLY A 186 7.43 -11.21 2.21
N PHE A 187 7.72 -10.82 3.46
CA PHE A 187 6.75 -10.17 4.32
C PHE A 187 6.30 -8.81 3.76
N ALA A 188 7.25 -7.97 3.32
CA ALA A 188 6.95 -6.66 2.75
C ALA A 188 6.08 -6.75 1.49
N PHE A 189 6.38 -7.68 0.59
CA PHE A 189 5.58 -7.93 -0.62
C PHE A 189 4.19 -8.50 -0.28
N TYR A 190 4.11 -9.42 0.68
CA TYR A 190 2.84 -9.97 1.14
C TYR A 190 1.92 -8.87 1.68
N ILE A 191 2.41 -8.02 2.58
CA ILE A 191 1.64 -6.91 3.16
C ILE A 191 1.18 -5.94 2.08
N ARG A 192 2.07 -5.57 1.15
CA ARG A 192 1.73 -4.67 0.04
C ARG A 192 0.68 -5.26 -0.88
N TRP A 193 0.82 -6.53 -1.24
CA TRP A 193 -0.14 -7.24 -2.08
C TRP A 193 -1.50 -7.34 -1.42
N LYS A 194 -1.55 -7.82 -0.18
CA LYS A 194 -2.79 -7.93 0.59
C LYS A 194 -3.46 -6.59 0.84
N GLY A 195 -2.67 -5.54 1.07
CA GLY A 195 -3.20 -4.21 1.28
C GLY A 195 -4.03 -3.69 0.11
N ILE A 196 -3.68 -4.01 -1.13
CA ILE A 196 -4.46 -3.61 -2.31
C ILE A 196 -5.81 -4.35 -2.37
N SER A 197 -5.89 -5.57 -1.80
CA SER A 197 -7.12 -6.38 -1.81
C SER A 197 -8.18 -5.91 -0.80
N VAL A 198 -7.76 -5.16 0.22
CA VAL A 198 -8.64 -4.64 1.29
C VAL A 198 -9.31 -3.36 0.83
#